data_aaacc21a373c2b1a1f6f9d770d64ae5f
#
_entry.id   aaacc21a373c2b1a1f6f9d770d64ae5f
#
_cell.length_a   1.000
_cell.length_b   1.000
_cell.length_c   1.000
_cell.angle_alpha   90.00
_cell.angle_beta   90.00
_cell.angle_gamma   90.00
#
_symmetry.space_group_name_H-M   'P 1'
#
loop_
_entity.id
_entity.type
_entity.pdbx_description
1 polymer ?
#
loop_
_entity_poly.entity_id
_entity_poly.type
_entity_poly.pdbx_seq_one_letter_code
_entity_poly.pdbx_strand_id
1 'polypeptide(L)'
;WPLGGARGFGMSDGTLEFFRSVGALTGKDACAVSWAHAVNSRRELAHMLEADVILRGRDPREPVMAHPPRHGQEHRKGIKLDFKSLEAVAPSLVLLEPVLSEKMFPVWINADILTGPGGRANPLKAESFLSATADLPPHAVLSLGWTTGWTAGAENPGYSWDMVQEMEQICRDLPHAVTFPVRAALLAQSLPQLCWLLQQSDRFSLTVWTSTEDQFSLQDLRSYRSRLDVGKIYFDLPDSVRAELIRINISFQSR
;
A
#
# COMPACT_ATOMS: atom_id res chain seq x y z
N TRP A 1 6.78 -42.47 12.61
CA TRP A 1 5.93 -41.78 11.61
C TRP A 1 6.25 -40.29 11.71
N PRO A 2 6.84 -39.66 10.68
CA PRO A 2 7.04 -38.22 10.69
C PRO A 2 5.74 -37.53 10.29
N LEU A 3 5.26 -36.66 11.16
CA LEU A 3 4.18 -35.73 10.89
C LEU A 3 4.68 -34.73 9.84
N GLY A 4 4.17 -34.86 8.61
CA GLY A 4 4.36 -33.89 7.55
C GLY A 4 3.73 -32.56 7.96
N GLY A 5 4.58 -31.55 8.24
CA GLY A 5 4.13 -30.19 8.44
C GLY A 5 3.45 -29.69 7.17
N ALA A 6 2.16 -29.41 7.25
CA ALA A 6 1.47 -28.64 6.25
C ALA A 6 2.19 -27.28 6.14
N ARG A 7 2.87 -27.06 5.03
CA ARG A 7 3.34 -25.70 4.66
C ARG A 7 2.08 -24.88 4.45
N GLY A 8 1.78 -24.01 5.42
CA GLY A 8 0.77 -22.99 5.24
C GLY A 8 1.11 -22.23 3.96
N PHE A 9 0.21 -22.20 3.00
CA PHE A 9 0.26 -21.29 1.88
C PHE A 9 0.26 -19.88 2.47
N GLY A 10 1.41 -19.18 2.40
CA GLY A 10 1.51 -17.81 2.79
C GLY A 10 0.45 -17.02 2.03
N MET A 11 -0.49 -16.40 2.76
CA MET A 11 -1.50 -15.54 2.16
C MET A 11 -0.81 -14.30 1.63
N SER A 12 -0.49 -14.28 0.33
CA SER A 12 -0.23 -13.04 -0.40
C SER A 12 -1.49 -12.16 -0.28
N ASP A 13 -1.34 -10.86 -0.47
CA ASP A 13 -2.46 -9.91 -0.33
C ASP A 13 -3.62 -10.11 -1.34
N GLY A 14 -3.54 -11.12 -2.20
CA GLY A 14 -4.55 -11.45 -3.21
C GLY A 14 -4.66 -10.45 -4.36
N THR A 15 -4.05 -9.28 -4.26
CA THR A 15 -4.15 -8.19 -5.25
C THR A 15 -3.60 -8.61 -6.62
N LEU A 16 -2.40 -9.19 -6.64
CA LEU A 16 -1.81 -9.69 -7.89
C LEU A 16 -2.59 -10.86 -8.47
N GLU A 17 -3.10 -11.75 -7.63
CA GLU A 17 -3.91 -12.89 -8.07
C GLU A 17 -5.21 -12.41 -8.72
N PHE A 18 -5.86 -11.40 -8.15
CA PHE A 18 -7.03 -10.79 -8.75
C PHE A 18 -6.72 -10.25 -10.15
N PHE A 19 -5.72 -9.36 -10.30
CA PHE A 19 -5.40 -8.77 -11.60
C PHE A 19 -4.97 -9.80 -12.64
N ARG A 20 -4.35 -10.89 -12.22
CA ARG A 20 -4.02 -12.02 -13.09
C ARG A 20 -5.27 -12.80 -13.50
N SER A 21 -6.19 -13.06 -12.58
CA SER A 21 -7.42 -13.80 -12.85
C SER A 21 -8.35 -13.10 -13.84
N VAL A 22 -8.37 -11.76 -13.83
CA VAL A 22 -9.15 -10.95 -14.78
C VAL A 22 -8.36 -10.61 -16.06
N GLY A 23 -7.13 -11.16 -16.21
CA GLY A 23 -6.30 -10.96 -17.40
C GLY A 23 -5.68 -9.56 -17.53
N ALA A 24 -5.70 -8.77 -16.46
CA ALA A 24 -5.10 -7.42 -16.45
C ALA A 24 -3.57 -7.47 -16.28
N LEU A 25 -3.04 -8.52 -15.64
CA LEU A 25 -1.60 -8.77 -15.50
C LEU A 25 -1.25 -10.20 -15.92
N THR A 26 -0.04 -10.39 -16.45
CA THR A 26 0.47 -11.71 -16.87
C THR A 26 1.54 -12.29 -15.94
N GLY A 27 2.22 -11.46 -15.16
CA GLY A 27 3.35 -11.83 -14.31
C GLY A 27 3.05 -11.78 -12.81
N LYS A 28 4.10 -12.01 -12.00
CA LYS A 28 4.07 -11.89 -10.54
C LYS A 28 4.72 -10.60 -10.03
N ASP A 29 5.10 -9.70 -10.94
CA ASP A 29 5.80 -8.45 -10.59
C ASP A 29 4.80 -7.37 -10.21
N ALA A 30 4.76 -6.99 -8.94
CA ALA A 30 3.87 -5.96 -8.42
C ALA A 30 4.16 -4.56 -8.98
N CYS A 31 5.35 -4.32 -9.56
CA CYS A 31 5.67 -3.08 -10.29
C CYS A 31 4.77 -2.88 -11.53
N ALA A 32 4.17 -3.93 -12.07
CA ALA A 32 3.25 -3.84 -13.19
C ALA A 32 1.87 -3.28 -12.79
N VAL A 33 1.52 -3.27 -11.51
CA VAL A 33 0.30 -2.63 -11.01
C VAL A 33 0.40 -1.13 -11.19
N SER A 34 -0.48 -0.55 -11.99
CA SER A 34 -0.55 0.90 -12.22
C SER A 34 -1.51 1.57 -11.25
N TRP A 35 -1.23 2.82 -10.96
CA TRP A 35 -1.96 3.62 -9.98
C TRP A 35 -2.54 4.86 -10.64
N ALA A 36 -3.70 5.30 -10.17
CA ALA A 36 -4.27 6.57 -10.55
C ALA A 36 -4.84 7.27 -9.32
N HIS A 37 -4.48 8.53 -9.20
CA HIS A 37 -4.96 9.45 -8.17
C HIS A 37 -5.96 10.41 -8.80
N ALA A 38 -6.90 10.91 -8.01
CA ALA A 38 -7.85 11.96 -8.45
C ALA A 38 -8.57 11.62 -9.77
N VAL A 39 -9.08 10.39 -9.90
CA VAL A 39 -9.67 9.89 -11.14
C VAL A 39 -10.97 10.61 -11.46
N ASN A 40 -10.94 11.44 -12.52
CA ASN A 40 -12.08 12.22 -13.00
C ASN A 40 -12.69 11.69 -14.31
N SER A 41 -12.17 10.60 -14.88
CA SER A 41 -12.63 10.04 -16.14
C SER A 41 -12.93 8.54 -16.06
N ARG A 42 -13.91 8.07 -16.87
CA ARG A 42 -14.23 6.64 -17.00
C ARG A 42 -13.17 5.84 -17.77
N ARG A 43 -12.20 6.51 -18.40
CA ARG A 43 -11.19 5.89 -19.27
C ARG A 43 -9.86 5.67 -18.60
N GLU A 44 -9.78 5.89 -17.28
CA GLU A 44 -8.55 5.64 -16.55
C GLU A 44 -8.19 4.15 -16.62
N LEU A 45 -7.01 3.85 -17.18
CA LEU A 45 -6.55 2.47 -17.40
C LEU A 45 -5.75 1.89 -16.22
N ALA A 46 -5.69 2.60 -15.09
CA ALA A 46 -4.97 2.14 -13.92
C ALA A 46 -5.59 0.88 -13.29
N HIS A 47 -4.76 0.07 -12.66
CA HIS A 47 -5.18 -1.11 -11.90
C HIS A 47 -5.76 -0.74 -10.54
N MET A 48 -5.08 0.16 -9.82
CA MET A 48 -5.51 0.67 -8.51
C MET A 48 -5.92 2.14 -8.60
N LEU A 49 -7.03 2.47 -7.97
CA LEU A 49 -7.51 3.83 -7.79
C LEU A 49 -7.31 4.24 -6.35
N GLU A 50 -6.64 5.36 -6.13
CA GLU A 50 -6.42 5.90 -4.80
C GLU A 50 -7.29 7.13 -4.58
N ALA A 51 -7.86 7.27 -3.37
CA ALA A 51 -8.65 8.41 -2.98
C ALA A 51 -8.49 8.72 -1.49
N ASP A 52 -8.29 10.01 -1.18
CA ASP A 52 -8.35 10.51 0.19
C ASP A 52 -9.80 10.48 0.70
N VAL A 53 -9.98 10.00 1.93
CA VAL A 53 -11.27 10.01 2.63
C VAL A 53 -11.24 11.03 3.76
N ILE A 54 -12.11 12.02 3.66
CA ILE A 54 -12.28 13.10 4.64
C ILE A 54 -13.74 13.20 5.08
N LEU A 55 -13.99 13.87 6.20
CA LEU A 55 -15.33 14.24 6.62
C LEU A 55 -15.71 15.63 6.08
N ARG A 56 -16.89 15.71 5.46
CA ARG A 56 -17.49 16.96 5.03
C ARG A 56 -18.69 17.30 5.91
N GLY A 57 -18.94 18.59 6.11
CA GLY A 57 -20.08 19.10 6.85
C GLY A 57 -19.77 19.33 8.33
N ARG A 58 -20.74 19.96 9.02
CA ARG A 58 -20.65 20.23 10.46
C ARG A 58 -21.55 19.31 11.30
N ASP A 59 -22.77 19.05 10.79
CA ASP A 59 -23.75 18.18 11.44
C ASP A 59 -24.90 17.90 10.46
N PRO A 60 -25.17 16.65 10.01
CA PRO A 60 -24.28 15.50 10.19
C PRO A 60 -22.97 15.62 9.37
N ARG A 61 -21.91 15.00 9.85
CA ARG A 61 -20.66 14.86 9.09
C ARG A 61 -20.76 13.65 8.17
N GLU A 62 -20.45 13.84 6.92
CA GLU A 62 -20.48 12.78 5.91
C GLU A 62 -19.07 12.44 5.44
N PRO A 63 -18.69 11.16 5.36
CA PRO A 63 -17.47 10.76 4.68
C PRO A 63 -17.61 11.07 3.19
N VAL A 64 -16.60 11.77 2.64
CA VAL A 64 -16.53 12.03 1.21
C VAL A 64 -15.16 11.63 0.71
N MET A 65 -15.15 11.02 -0.47
CA MET A 65 -13.91 10.86 -1.21
C MET A 65 -13.62 12.18 -1.93
N ALA A 66 -12.43 12.72 -1.75
CA ALA A 66 -12.02 13.96 -2.40
C ALA A 66 -12.10 13.82 -3.94
N HIS A 67 -11.96 12.61 -4.45
CA HIS A 67 -12.05 12.27 -5.87
C HIS A 67 -12.82 10.96 -6.06
N PRO A 68 -14.18 10.96 -5.94
CA PRO A 68 -14.95 9.73 -6.05
C PRO A 68 -14.83 9.12 -7.45
N PRO A 69 -14.54 7.82 -7.56
CA PRO A 69 -14.66 7.12 -8.83
C PRO A 69 -16.12 7.14 -9.25
N ARG A 70 -16.43 7.80 -10.37
CA ARG A 70 -17.78 7.73 -10.95
C ARG A 70 -18.00 6.33 -11.51
N HIS A 71 -19.10 5.69 -11.14
CA HIS A 71 -19.55 4.37 -11.53
C HIS A 71 -19.01 3.91 -12.89
N GLY A 72 -18.13 2.92 -12.90
CA GLY A 72 -17.68 2.23 -14.08
C GLY A 72 -17.99 0.75 -13.96
N GLN A 73 -18.87 0.25 -14.79
CA GLN A 73 -19.28 -1.15 -14.85
C GLN A 73 -18.20 -2.10 -15.40
N GLU A 74 -16.94 -1.89 -15.10
CA GLU A 74 -15.91 -2.89 -15.39
C GLU A 74 -15.11 -3.16 -14.12
N HIS A 75 -15.44 -4.25 -13.45
CA HIS A 75 -14.94 -4.74 -12.18
C HIS A 75 -13.49 -5.26 -12.23
N ARG A 76 -12.58 -4.52 -12.89
CA ARG A 76 -11.17 -4.93 -13.06
C ARG A 76 -10.18 -4.02 -12.32
N LYS A 77 -10.68 -3.19 -11.41
CA LYS A 77 -9.86 -2.22 -10.68
C LYS A 77 -9.93 -2.47 -9.19
N GLY A 78 -8.81 -2.26 -8.50
CA GLY A 78 -8.80 -2.18 -7.04
C GLY A 78 -8.96 -0.74 -6.56
N ILE A 79 -9.28 -0.57 -5.29
CA ILE A 79 -9.36 0.74 -4.64
C ILE A 79 -8.45 0.78 -3.41
N LYS A 80 -7.84 1.94 -3.19
CA LYS A 80 -7.12 2.28 -1.95
C LYS A 80 -7.77 3.52 -1.37
N LEU A 81 -8.25 3.43 -0.13
CA LEU A 81 -8.91 4.52 0.57
C LEU A 81 -7.98 5.02 1.67
N ASP A 82 -7.52 6.24 1.54
CA ASP A 82 -6.57 6.88 2.46
C ASP A 82 -7.31 7.75 3.48
N PHE A 83 -7.41 7.26 4.71
CA PHE A 83 -8.12 7.92 5.80
C PHE A 83 -7.25 9.00 6.46
N LYS A 84 -7.70 10.25 6.36
CA LYS A 84 -7.03 11.41 6.98
C LYS A 84 -7.63 11.77 8.34
N SER A 85 -8.74 11.14 8.74
CA SER A 85 -9.33 11.30 10.08
C SER A 85 -9.94 9.99 10.57
N LEU A 86 -9.83 9.75 11.87
CA LEU A 86 -10.35 8.54 12.50
C LEU A 86 -11.89 8.48 12.45
N GLU A 87 -12.54 9.64 12.59
CA GLU A 87 -14.00 9.73 12.56
C GLU A 87 -14.60 9.35 11.20
N ALA A 88 -13.81 9.42 10.11
CA ALA A 88 -14.25 9.01 8.79
C ALA A 88 -14.28 7.49 8.59
N VAL A 89 -13.53 6.72 9.40
CA VAL A 89 -13.32 5.28 9.17
C VAL A 89 -14.63 4.51 9.28
N ALA A 90 -15.25 4.49 10.45
CA ALA A 90 -16.45 3.69 10.71
C ALA A 90 -17.62 3.99 9.75
N PRO A 91 -18.02 5.26 9.51
CA PRO A 91 -19.11 5.54 8.57
C PRO A 91 -18.74 5.18 7.12
N SER A 92 -17.48 5.25 6.73
CA SER A 92 -17.05 4.81 5.39
C SER A 92 -17.12 3.30 5.23
N LEU A 93 -16.71 2.53 6.25
CA LEU A 93 -16.77 1.06 6.21
C LEU A 93 -18.22 0.55 6.10
N VAL A 94 -19.16 1.20 6.77
CA VAL A 94 -20.61 0.90 6.59
C VAL A 94 -21.06 1.07 5.14
N LEU A 95 -20.61 2.14 4.47
CA LEU A 95 -20.92 2.37 3.06
C LEU A 95 -20.24 1.39 2.11
N LEU A 96 -19.09 0.85 2.53
CA LEU A 96 -18.31 -0.11 1.75
C LEU A 96 -18.73 -1.58 1.98
N GLU A 97 -19.52 -1.86 3.00
CA GLU A 97 -19.92 -3.23 3.35
C GLU A 97 -20.43 -4.05 2.16
N PRO A 98 -21.32 -3.56 1.28
CA PRO A 98 -21.79 -4.31 0.11
C PRO A 98 -20.65 -4.67 -0.84
N VAL A 99 -19.67 -3.80 -0.98
CA VAL A 99 -18.50 -3.97 -1.84
C VAL A 99 -17.50 -4.96 -1.24
N LEU A 100 -17.28 -4.85 0.07
CA LEU A 100 -16.35 -5.70 0.81
C LEU A 100 -16.84 -7.14 0.94
N SER A 101 -18.16 -7.34 1.07
CA SER A 101 -18.74 -8.68 1.23
C SER A 101 -18.67 -9.53 -0.06
N GLU A 102 -18.64 -8.92 -1.24
CA GLU A 102 -18.70 -9.62 -2.52
C GLU A 102 -17.35 -10.10 -3.08
N LYS A 103 -16.21 -9.81 -2.44
CA LYS A 103 -14.84 -10.16 -2.91
C LYS A 103 -14.55 -9.82 -4.37
N MET A 104 -15.19 -8.79 -4.91
CA MET A 104 -15.16 -8.52 -6.34
C MET A 104 -13.86 -7.91 -6.84
N PHE A 105 -13.08 -7.24 -5.97
CA PHE A 105 -11.83 -6.58 -6.33
C PHE A 105 -10.99 -6.23 -5.09
N PRO A 106 -9.70 -5.92 -5.24
CA PRO A 106 -8.83 -5.53 -4.14
C PRO A 106 -9.30 -4.24 -3.46
N VAL A 107 -9.42 -4.26 -2.14
CA VAL A 107 -9.72 -3.09 -1.32
C VAL A 107 -8.60 -2.91 -0.29
N TRP A 108 -7.95 -1.75 -0.35
CA TRP A 108 -6.90 -1.37 0.56
C TRP A 108 -7.37 -0.23 1.46
N ILE A 109 -7.25 -0.41 2.76
CA ILE A 109 -7.64 0.56 3.78
C ILE A 109 -6.36 1.18 4.34
N ASN A 110 -6.12 2.44 4.00
CA ASN A 110 -4.86 3.13 4.29
C ASN A 110 -5.01 4.16 5.40
N ALA A 111 -4.02 4.21 6.27
CA ALA A 111 -3.79 5.32 7.20
C ALA A 111 -2.33 5.40 7.62
N ASP A 112 -1.85 6.62 7.87
CA ASP A 112 -0.61 6.84 8.62
C ASP A 112 -0.91 6.71 10.11
N ILE A 113 -0.37 5.65 10.74
CA ILE A 113 -0.65 5.30 12.14
C ILE A 113 0.52 5.54 13.08
N LEU A 114 1.70 5.83 12.55
CA LEU A 114 2.91 6.14 13.30
C LEU A 114 3.61 7.40 12.75
N THR A 115 4.43 8.01 13.57
CA THR A 115 5.34 9.07 13.13
C THR A 115 6.58 8.43 12.51
N GLY A 116 6.94 8.85 11.31
CA GLY A 116 8.11 8.36 10.59
C GLY A 116 9.15 9.45 10.32
N PRO A 117 10.08 9.19 9.40
CA PRO A 117 11.23 10.06 9.15
C PRO A 117 10.77 11.46 8.72
N GLY A 118 11.19 12.49 9.48
CA GLY A 118 10.86 13.88 9.19
C GLY A 118 9.37 14.23 9.30
N GLY A 119 8.52 13.29 9.76
CA GLY A 119 7.09 13.51 9.92
C GLY A 119 6.77 14.60 10.92
N ARG A 120 5.89 15.52 10.54
CA ARG A 120 5.43 16.64 11.37
C ARG A 120 3.93 16.59 11.65
N ALA A 121 3.18 15.90 10.82
CA ALA A 121 1.75 15.68 11.04
C ALA A 121 1.54 14.64 12.14
N ASN A 122 0.45 14.77 12.89
CA ASN A 122 0.05 13.76 13.85
C ASN A 122 -0.54 12.54 13.10
N PRO A 123 -0.04 11.33 13.34
CA PRO A 123 -0.65 10.12 12.79
C PRO A 123 -2.01 9.86 13.44
N LEU A 124 -2.84 9.02 12.82
CA LEU A 124 -4.01 8.45 13.48
C LEU A 124 -3.56 7.51 14.60
N LYS A 125 -4.33 7.45 15.70
CA LYS A 125 -4.02 6.52 16.79
C LYS A 125 -4.15 5.08 16.27
N ALA A 126 -3.05 4.32 16.27
CA ALA A 126 -2.98 2.96 15.75
C ALA A 126 -4.04 2.03 16.35
N GLU A 127 -4.15 1.98 17.68
CA GLU A 127 -5.14 1.15 18.39
C GLU A 127 -6.58 1.49 17.96
N SER A 128 -6.91 2.77 17.88
CA SER A 128 -8.26 3.21 17.49
C SER A 128 -8.57 2.90 16.02
N PHE A 129 -7.58 3.06 15.13
CA PHE A 129 -7.74 2.72 13.72
C PHE A 129 -7.92 1.21 13.53
N LEU A 130 -7.09 0.40 14.15
CA LEU A 130 -7.17 -1.06 14.08
C LEU A 130 -8.47 -1.60 14.71
N SER A 131 -8.93 -1.00 15.82
CA SER A 131 -10.24 -1.34 16.39
C SER A 131 -11.38 -1.03 15.43
N ALA A 132 -11.34 0.12 14.74
CA ALA A 132 -12.37 0.49 13.77
C ALA A 132 -12.35 -0.37 12.50
N THR A 133 -11.24 -1.04 12.19
CA THR A 133 -11.06 -1.90 11.02
C THR A 133 -11.07 -3.40 11.36
N ALA A 134 -11.35 -3.78 12.61
CA ALA A 134 -11.26 -5.17 13.08
C ALA A 134 -12.22 -6.13 12.36
N ASP A 135 -13.39 -5.64 11.96
CA ASP A 135 -14.43 -6.44 11.28
C ASP A 135 -14.27 -6.49 9.75
N LEU A 136 -13.19 -5.97 9.21
CA LEU A 136 -12.89 -6.08 7.78
C LEU A 136 -12.77 -7.54 7.35
N PRO A 137 -13.26 -7.90 6.15
CA PRO A 137 -13.11 -9.26 5.66
C PRO A 137 -11.62 -9.59 5.41
N PRO A 138 -11.22 -10.87 5.54
CA PRO A 138 -9.81 -11.28 5.49
C PRO A 138 -9.09 -10.96 4.16
N HIS A 139 -9.84 -10.69 3.09
CA HIS A 139 -9.28 -10.33 1.78
C HIS A 139 -8.99 -8.83 1.63
N ALA A 140 -9.47 -7.99 2.56
CA ALA A 140 -9.07 -6.59 2.61
C ALA A 140 -7.59 -6.47 3.03
N VAL A 141 -6.90 -5.50 2.46
CA VAL A 141 -5.50 -5.20 2.77
C VAL A 141 -5.43 -3.98 3.66
N LEU A 142 -4.73 -4.09 4.78
CA LEU A 142 -4.40 -2.93 5.59
C LEU A 142 -3.13 -2.27 5.05
N SER A 143 -3.23 -1.01 4.68
CA SER A 143 -2.11 -0.19 4.22
C SER A 143 -1.73 0.76 5.36
N LEU A 144 -0.72 0.36 6.15
CA LEU A 144 -0.37 1.02 7.41
C LEU A 144 0.95 1.77 7.27
N GLY A 145 0.89 3.09 7.36
CA GLY A 145 1.99 3.97 7.06
C GLY A 145 2.50 4.80 8.23
N TRP A 146 3.47 5.62 7.90
CA TRP A 146 4.06 6.63 8.75
C TRP A 146 3.86 8.01 8.14
N THR A 147 3.56 9.00 8.97
CA THR A 147 3.71 10.39 8.53
C THR A 147 5.18 10.66 8.20
N THR A 148 5.46 11.25 7.05
CA THR A 148 6.84 11.49 6.60
C THR A 148 7.05 12.94 6.18
N GLY A 149 8.29 13.40 6.30
CA GLY A 149 8.77 14.65 5.74
C GLY A 149 10.02 14.44 4.90
N TRP A 150 10.22 15.30 3.92
CA TRP A 150 11.43 15.36 3.12
C TRP A 150 11.72 16.81 2.74
N THR A 151 12.98 17.19 2.71
CA THR A 151 13.40 18.56 2.39
C THR A 151 14.55 18.52 1.39
N ALA A 152 14.40 19.19 0.27
CA ALA A 152 15.44 19.27 -0.77
C ALA A 152 16.71 19.91 -0.21
N GLY A 153 17.87 19.33 -0.53
CA GLY A 153 19.18 19.83 -0.12
C GLY A 153 19.51 19.64 1.37
N ALA A 154 18.65 18.98 2.14
CA ALA A 154 18.90 18.63 3.54
C ALA A 154 19.25 17.13 3.67
N GLU A 155 19.90 16.77 4.77
CA GLU A 155 20.05 15.38 5.17
C GLU A 155 18.69 14.90 5.70
N ASN A 156 18.09 13.95 4.97
CA ASN A 156 16.80 13.37 5.34
C ASN A 156 17.05 11.98 5.94
N PRO A 157 16.65 11.71 7.20
CA PRO A 157 16.81 10.40 7.80
C PRO A 157 15.90 9.37 7.13
N GLY A 158 16.36 8.12 7.07
CA GLY A 158 15.52 7.00 6.66
C GLY A 158 14.64 6.46 7.80
N TYR A 159 13.92 5.38 7.52
CA TYR A 159 13.18 4.63 8.54
C TYR A 159 14.15 3.97 9.52
N SER A 160 14.03 4.30 10.81
CA SER A 160 14.91 3.76 11.86
C SER A 160 14.51 2.32 12.26
N TRP A 161 15.38 1.65 13.01
CA TRP A 161 15.07 0.34 13.59
C TRP A 161 13.88 0.39 14.54
N ASP A 162 13.79 1.42 15.38
CA ASP A 162 12.68 1.60 16.31
C ASP A 162 11.34 1.72 15.56
N MET A 163 11.31 2.52 14.48
CA MET A 163 10.11 2.71 13.66
C MET A 163 9.61 1.40 13.04
N VAL A 164 10.50 0.58 12.47
CA VAL A 164 10.08 -0.67 11.82
C VAL A 164 9.75 -1.76 12.84
N GLN A 165 10.40 -1.78 13.99
CA GLN A 165 10.09 -2.70 15.09
C GLN A 165 8.75 -2.37 15.74
N GLU A 166 8.45 -1.09 15.98
CA GLU A 166 7.14 -0.65 16.47
C GLU A 166 6.02 -1.04 15.50
N MET A 167 6.19 -0.79 14.21
CA MET A 167 5.22 -1.20 13.19
C MET A 167 5.03 -2.71 13.15
N GLU A 168 6.10 -3.48 13.24
CA GLU A 168 6.04 -4.94 13.28
C GLU A 168 5.26 -5.43 14.50
N GLN A 169 5.52 -4.87 15.68
CA GLN A 169 4.80 -5.23 16.91
C GLN A 169 3.29 -4.99 16.79
N ILE A 170 2.90 -3.90 16.14
CA ILE A 170 1.49 -3.57 15.88
C ILE A 170 0.86 -4.57 14.90
N CYS A 171 1.62 -5.00 13.87
CA CYS A 171 1.08 -5.76 12.76
C CYS A 171 1.18 -7.28 12.89
N ARG A 172 2.02 -7.80 13.80
CA ARG A 172 2.36 -9.24 13.86
C ARG A 172 1.14 -10.15 14.04
N ASP A 173 0.18 -9.74 14.83
CA ASP A 173 -0.99 -10.54 15.20
C ASP A 173 -2.24 -10.20 14.37
N LEU A 174 -2.14 -9.27 13.41
CA LEU A 174 -3.26 -8.94 12.53
C LEU A 174 -3.54 -10.11 11.57
N PRO A 175 -4.82 -10.45 11.32
CA PRO A 175 -5.17 -11.53 10.39
C PRO A 175 -5.04 -11.13 8.92
N HIS A 176 -5.00 -9.84 8.62
CA HIS A 176 -5.00 -9.29 7.26
C HIS A 176 -3.60 -9.29 6.64
N ALA A 177 -3.54 -9.26 5.31
CA ALA A 177 -2.36 -8.81 4.61
C ALA A 177 -2.10 -7.33 4.90
N VAL A 178 -0.82 -6.97 5.06
CA VAL A 178 -0.41 -5.60 5.37
C VAL A 178 0.59 -5.11 4.33
N THR A 179 0.33 -3.93 3.77
CA THR A 179 1.32 -3.21 2.97
C THR A 179 1.78 -1.97 3.72
N PHE A 180 3.06 -1.67 3.61
CA PHE A 180 3.65 -0.50 4.25
C PHE A 180 3.94 0.57 3.19
N PRO A 181 3.16 1.68 3.15
CA PRO A 181 3.49 2.81 2.30
C PRO A 181 4.78 3.48 2.77
N VAL A 182 5.77 3.52 1.88
CA VAL A 182 7.09 4.10 2.15
C VAL A 182 7.47 5.12 1.07
N ARG A 183 8.05 6.24 1.49
CA ARG A 183 8.39 7.35 0.59
C ARG A 183 9.67 7.07 -0.17
N ALA A 184 9.64 7.14 -1.50
CA ALA A 184 10.76 6.82 -2.39
C ALA A 184 12.05 7.59 -2.04
N ALA A 185 11.92 8.88 -1.69
CA ALA A 185 13.04 9.75 -1.34
C ALA A 185 13.77 9.35 -0.03
N LEU A 186 13.19 8.43 0.78
CA LEU A 186 13.76 7.97 2.06
C LEU A 186 14.32 6.55 1.97
N LEU A 187 14.26 5.91 0.81
CA LEU A 187 14.63 4.51 0.67
C LEU A 187 16.14 4.26 0.70
N ALA A 188 16.96 5.20 0.21
CA ALA A 188 18.42 5.03 0.15
C ALA A 188 19.03 4.63 1.51
N GLN A 189 18.52 5.19 2.61
CA GLN A 189 19.00 4.99 3.98
C GLN A 189 18.24 3.91 4.76
N SER A 190 17.23 3.26 4.15
CA SER A 190 16.26 2.42 4.88
C SER A 190 16.27 0.95 4.49
N LEU A 191 17.17 0.55 3.57
CA LEU A 191 17.14 -0.78 2.97
C LEU A 191 17.23 -1.93 3.99
N PRO A 192 18.15 -1.93 4.98
CA PRO A 192 18.22 -3.00 5.97
C PRO A 192 16.96 -3.12 6.82
N GLN A 193 16.41 -1.99 7.27
CA GLN A 193 15.25 -1.92 8.14
C GLN A 193 13.99 -2.44 7.44
N LEU A 194 13.73 -1.96 6.21
CA LEU A 194 12.55 -2.36 5.45
C LEU A 194 12.67 -3.80 4.93
N CYS A 195 13.86 -4.27 4.57
CA CYS A 195 14.08 -5.68 4.26
C CYS A 195 13.79 -6.58 5.47
N TRP A 196 14.26 -6.18 6.66
CA TRP A 196 13.97 -6.90 7.90
C TRP A 196 12.45 -6.95 8.17
N LEU A 197 11.75 -5.81 8.07
CA LEU A 197 10.32 -5.74 8.30
C LEU A 197 9.55 -6.73 7.40
N LEU A 198 9.86 -6.79 6.11
CA LEU A 198 9.19 -7.71 5.18
C LEU A 198 9.48 -9.19 5.45
N GLN A 199 10.60 -9.50 6.11
CA GLN A 199 10.95 -10.87 6.47
C GLN A 199 10.19 -11.38 7.70
N GLN A 200 9.52 -10.49 8.46
CA GLN A 200 8.80 -10.89 9.68
C GLN A 200 7.49 -11.63 9.36
N SER A 201 6.90 -11.42 8.18
CA SER A 201 5.68 -12.14 7.78
C SER A 201 5.54 -12.25 6.26
N ASP A 202 5.02 -13.39 5.79
CA ASP A 202 4.65 -13.55 4.38
C ASP A 202 3.48 -12.66 3.95
N ARG A 203 2.70 -12.14 4.90
CA ARG A 203 1.59 -11.20 4.70
C ARG A 203 2.05 -9.75 4.47
N PHE A 204 3.33 -9.44 4.63
CA PHE A 204 3.88 -8.09 4.55
C PHE A 204 4.36 -7.77 3.14
N SER A 205 4.05 -6.56 2.68
CA SER A 205 4.47 -5.99 1.41
C SER A 205 4.82 -4.51 1.55
N LEU A 206 5.48 -3.93 0.56
CA LEU A 206 5.74 -2.48 0.50
C LEU A 206 4.91 -1.84 -0.61
N THR A 207 4.50 -0.59 -0.39
CA THR A 207 3.99 0.31 -1.42
C THR A 207 4.87 1.55 -1.46
N VAL A 208 5.71 1.64 -2.48
CA VAL A 208 6.62 2.78 -2.67
C VAL A 208 5.87 3.90 -3.36
N TRP A 209 5.80 5.06 -2.73
CA TRP A 209 5.13 6.25 -3.26
C TRP A 209 6.06 7.45 -3.31
N THR A 210 5.71 8.49 -4.06
CA THR A 210 6.48 9.74 -4.17
C THR A 210 5.58 10.96 -4.14
N SER A 211 6.12 12.07 -3.62
CA SER A 211 5.55 13.41 -3.79
C SER A 211 6.16 14.09 -5.01
N THR A 212 5.52 15.14 -5.51
CA THR A 212 5.98 15.93 -6.66
C THR A 212 7.34 16.59 -6.44
N GLU A 213 7.68 16.86 -5.18
CA GLU A 213 8.92 17.56 -4.79
C GLU A 213 10.09 16.61 -4.50
N ASP A 214 9.82 15.29 -4.44
CA ASP A 214 10.80 14.30 -4.02
C ASP A 214 11.91 14.09 -5.05
N GLN A 215 13.11 13.88 -4.53
CA GLN A 215 14.26 13.43 -5.31
C GLN A 215 14.70 12.07 -4.82
N PHE A 216 14.81 11.11 -5.72
CA PHE A 216 15.29 9.76 -5.46
C PHE A 216 15.98 9.19 -6.70
N SER A 217 16.80 8.16 -6.50
CA SER A 217 17.47 7.50 -7.62
C SER A 217 16.77 6.20 -7.99
N LEU A 218 16.75 5.87 -9.27
CA LEU A 218 16.30 4.56 -9.73
C LEU A 218 17.17 3.42 -9.19
N GLN A 219 18.44 3.70 -8.89
CA GLN A 219 19.35 2.71 -8.33
C GLN A 219 18.91 2.27 -6.93
N ASP A 220 18.38 3.19 -6.11
CA ASP A 220 17.86 2.86 -4.80
C ASP A 220 16.66 1.92 -4.92
N LEU A 221 15.72 2.21 -5.82
CA LEU A 221 14.56 1.36 -6.08
C LEU A 221 14.96 -0.03 -6.60
N ARG A 222 15.97 -0.10 -7.45
CA ARG A 222 16.53 -1.38 -7.95
C ARG A 222 17.12 -2.22 -6.84
N SER A 223 17.78 -1.59 -5.86
CA SER A 223 18.36 -2.28 -4.71
C SER A 223 17.30 -3.03 -3.91
N TYR A 224 16.10 -2.46 -3.76
CA TYR A 224 14.96 -3.16 -3.15
C TYR A 224 14.47 -4.32 -4.00
N ARG A 225 14.28 -4.10 -5.31
CA ARG A 225 13.81 -5.15 -6.22
C ARG A 225 14.76 -6.34 -6.35
N SER A 226 16.07 -6.12 -6.16
CA SER A 226 17.07 -7.19 -6.20
C SER A 226 17.16 -8.02 -4.93
N ARG A 227 16.66 -7.51 -3.80
CA ARG A 227 16.77 -8.15 -2.48
C ARG A 227 15.46 -8.71 -1.96
N LEU A 228 14.33 -8.25 -2.48
CA LEU A 228 13.00 -8.61 -2.04
C LEU A 228 12.23 -9.32 -3.17
N ASP A 229 11.23 -10.09 -2.79
CA ASP A 229 10.30 -10.68 -3.75
C ASP A 229 9.58 -9.56 -4.53
N VAL A 230 9.70 -9.57 -5.84
CA VAL A 230 9.08 -8.57 -6.72
C VAL A 230 7.55 -8.56 -6.63
N GLY A 231 6.94 -9.63 -6.17
CA GLY A 231 5.51 -9.72 -5.88
C GLY A 231 5.08 -9.02 -4.60
N LYS A 232 6.05 -8.60 -3.76
CA LYS A 232 5.80 -7.93 -2.47
C LYS A 232 6.14 -6.44 -2.47
N ILE A 233 6.47 -5.84 -3.63
CA ILE A 233 6.81 -4.42 -3.73
C ILE A 233 5.99 -3.76 -4.83
N TYR A 234 5.00 -3.01 -4.43
CA TYR A 234 4.20 -2.15 -5.29
C TYR A 234 4.87 -0.79 -5.46
N PHE A 235 4.73 -0.19 -6.65
CA PHE A 235 5.30 1.12 -6.95
C PHE A 235 4.20 2.06 -7.42
N ASP A 236 3.72 2.89 -6.51
CA ASP A 236 2.81 4.00 -6.78
C ASP A 236 3.66 5.22 -7.21
N LEU A 237 4.20 5.12 -8.41
CA LEU A 237 5.13 6.07 -9.02
C LEU A 237 4.67 6.44 -10.43
N PRO A 238 5.16 7.56 -11.00
CA PRO A 238 4.88 7.92 -12.39
C PRO A 238 5.17 6.76 -13.36
N ASP A 239 4.34 6.61 -14.38
CA ASP A 239 4.41 5.52 -15.36
C ASP A 239 5.77 5.40 -16.04
N SER A 240 6.43 6.54 -16.32
CA SER A 240 7.77 6.57 -16.90
C SER A 240 8.82 5.89 -15.99
N VAL A 241 8.75 6.14 -14.69
CA VAL A 241 9.65 5.55 -13.68
C VAL A 241 9.37 4.05 -13.56
N ARG A 242 8.09 3.64 -13.46
CA ARG A 242 7.71 2.23 -13.38
C ARG A 242 8.14 1.45 -14.63
N ALA A 243 7.92 2.01 -15.82
CA ALA A 243 8.33 1.39 -17.09
C ALA A 243 9.84 1.15 -17.14
N GLU A 244 10.64 2.06 -16.59
CA GLU A 244 12.09 1.89 -16.53
C GLU A 244 12.51 0.80 -15.52
N LEU A 245 11.83 0.72 -14.37
CA LEU A 245 12.05 -0.36 -13.41
C LEU A 245 11.72 -1.75 -13.98
N ILE A 246 10.68 -1.86 -14.82
CA ILE A 246 10.27 -3.13 -15.43
C ILE A 246 11.26 -3.56 -16.53
N ARG A 247 11.69 -2.64 -17.41
CA ARG A 247 12.58 -2.95 -18.55
C ARG A 247 13.88 -3.62 -18.13
N ILE A 248 14.40 -3.28 -16.99
CA ILE A 248 15.72 -3.74 -16.53
C ILE A 248 15.66 -5.18 -16.02
N ASN A 249 14.53 -5.65 -15.49
CA ASN A 249 14.38 -7.06 -15.09
C ASN A 249 14.47 -8.02 -16.29
N ILE A 250 14.04 -7.61 -17.47
CA ILE A 250 14.09 -8.43 -18.69
C ILE A 250 15.54 -8.67 -19.12
N SER A 251 16.42 -7.70 -18.92
CA SER A 251 17.84 -7.81 -19.31
C SER A 251 18.70 -8.68 -18.38
N PHE A 252 18.28 -8.93 -17.14
CA PHE A 252 18.98 -9.81 -16.20
C PHE A 252 18.54 -11.28 -16.25
N GLN A 253 17.33 -11.56 -16.75
CA GLN A 253 16.84 -12.93 -16.95
C GLN A 253 17.29 -13.55 -18.29
N SER A 254 17.92 -12.77 -19.16
CA SER A 254 18.39 -13.19 -20.50
C SER A 254 19.90 -13.44 -20.58
N ARG A 255 20.58 -13.58 -19.42
CA ARG A 255 22.03 -13.91 -19.38
C ARG A 255 22.30 -15.18 -18.60
#